data_f233433b4e51878f5719c4f67bfe7401
#
_entry.id   f233433b4e51878f5719c4f67bfe7401
#
_cell.length_a   1.000
_cell.length_b   1.000
_cell.length_c   1.000
_cell.angle_alpha   90.00
_cell.angle_beta   90.00
_cell.angle_gamma   90.00
#
_symmetry.space_group_name_H-M   'P 1'
#
loop_
_entity.id
_entity.type
_entity.pdbx_description
1 polymer ?
#
loop_
_entity_poly.entity_id
_entity_poly.type
_entity_poly.pdbx_seq_one_letter_code
_entity_poly.pdbx_strand_id
1 'polypeptide(L)'
;PSIDSGEGRLISFFDSQAVDEGALLSAMDGLAANFIVQEAVKQHTVLAELNPSSLNTVRIVSFFFKDTIYILSSILRMGASGHKVDNIGAGGFACPIQTDGRLTEKGVNRKAEWVTENQHGIRFANVIVPSYDKIIAMVKEQHLKLAHFKLIGWDFSVNVSGEPVFIEYNVCPGSNQITCGPTFGDLTECVLEEVFVKKTLKYAQN
;
A
#
# COMPACT_ATOMS: atom_id res chain seq x y z
N PRO A 1 -12.45 9.24 9.48
CA PRO A 1 -12.03 9.51 10.87
C PRO A 1 -10.92 10.54 10.91
N SER A 2 -10.95 11.46 11.86
CA SER A 2 -9.94 12.51 12.03
C SER A 2 -8.70 12.04 12.81
N ILE A 3 -8.72 10.80 13.28
CA ILE A 3 -7.63 10.17 14.02
C ILE A 3 -7.23 8.93 13.27
N ASP A 4 -5.93 8.73 13.10
CA ASP A 4 -5.37 7.51 12.53
C ASP A 4 -5.78 6.30 13.38
N SER A 5 -6.80 5.60 12.92
CA SER A 5 -7.31 4.41 13.60
C SER A 5 -6.69 3.13 13.03
N GLY A 6 -6.01 3.21 11.88
CA GLY A 6 -5.44 2.05 11.16
C GLY A 6 -6.45 0.92 10.90
N GLU A 7 -6.05 -0.09 10.18
CA GLU A 7 -6.77 -1.36 10.03
C GLU A 7 -8.22 -1.28 9.49
N GLY A 8 -8.61 -0.14 8.85
CA GLY A 8 -9.96 0.03 8.30
C GLY A 8 -11.06 0.16 9.35
N ARG A 9 -10.73 0.50 10.58
CA ARG A 9 -11.72 0.78 11.62
C ARG A 9 -12.56 2.01 11.25
N LEU A 10 -13.84 1.99 11.59
CA LEU A 10 -14.80 3.06 11.31
C LEU A 10 -15.08 3.29 9.82
N ILE A 11 -14.82 2.29 8.95
CA ILE A 11 -15.26 2.31 7.56
C ILE A 11 -16.60 1.59 7.46
N SER A 12 -17.60 2.28 6.94
CA SER A 12 -18.91 1.71 6.63
C SER A 12 -19.14 1.70 5.13
N PHE A 13 -19.65 0.59 4.62
CA PHE A 13 -19.97 0.42 3.20
C PHE A 13 -21.49 0.45 3.02
N PHE A 14 -21.95 1.22 2.05
CA PHE A 14 -23.36 1.32 1.68
C PHE A 14 -23.52 0.98 0.21
N ASP A 15 -24.52 0.18 -0.11
CA ASP A 15 -24.94 -0.03 -1.50
C ASP A 15 -25.85 1.13 -1.90
N SER A 16 -25.42 1.95 -2.85
CA SER A 16 -26.16 3.12 -3.32
C SER A 16 -27.54 2.77 -3.92
N GLN A 17 -27.77 1.52 -4.30
CA GLN A 17 -29.05 1.07 -4.84
C GLN A 17 -30.00 0.50 -3.76
N ALA A 18 -29.46 0.12 -2.59
CA ALA A 18 -30.20 -0.57 -1.54
C ALA A 18 -30.26 0.22 -0.22
N VAL A 19 -29.50 1.31 -0.08
CA VAL A 19 -29.52 2.11 1.15
C VAL A 19 -30.71 3.06 1.16
N ASP A 20 -31.50 3.00 2.22
CA ASP A 20 -32.49 4.04 2.49
C ASP A 20 -31.84 5.24 3.20
N GLU A 21 -32.47 6.41 3.05
CA GLU A 21 -31.97 7.66 3.61
C GLU A 21 -31.88 7.62 5.15
N GLY A 22 -32.82 6.94 5.83
CA GLY A 22 -32.83 6.81 7.28
C GLY A 22 -31.65 5.98 7.80
N ALA A 23 -31.33 4.88 7.11
CA ALA A 23 -30.16 4.05 7.45
C ALA A 23 -28.85 4.82 7.24
N LEU A 24 -28.75 5.62 6.18
CA LEU A 24 -27.60 6.47 5.92
C LEU A 24 -27.42 7.53 6.99
N LEU A 25 -28.48 8.28 7.32
CA LEU A 25 -28.46 9.32 8.36
C LEU A 25 -28.09 8.73 9.72
N SER A 26 -28.70 7.58 10.10
CA SER A 26 -28.39 6.91 11.36
C SER A 26 -26.91 6.48 11.44
N ALA A 27 -26.34 6.03 10.35
CA ALA A 27 -24.91 5.69 10.30
C ALA A 27 -24.01 6.94 10.39
N MET A 28 -24.44 8.06 9.80
CA MET A 28 -23.71 9.34 9.87
C MET A 28 -23.77 9.95 11.27
N ASP A 29 -24.90 9.84 11.98
CA ASP A 29 -25.05 10.32 13.36
C ASP A 29 -24.11 9.62 14.34
N GLY A 30 -23.74 8.36 14.06
CA GLY A 30 -22.74 7.60 14.82
C GLY A 30 -21.30 7.97 14.52
N LEU A 31 -21.04 8.78 13.48
CA LEU A 31 -19.68 9.20 13.10
C LEU A 31 -19.30 10.49 13.86
N ALA A 32 -18.00 10.63 14.15
CA ALA A 32 -17.47 11.91 14.64
C ALA A 32 -17.69 13.02 13.60
N ALA A 33 -17.59 14.28 14.02
CA ALA A 33 -17.89 15.46 13.20
C ALA A 33 -17.13 15.55 11.86
N ASN A 34 -16.06 14.78 11.70
CA ASN A 34 -15.23 14.76 10.49
C ASN A 34 -15.22 13.34 9.89
N PHE A 35 -15.82 13.18 8.73
CA PHE A 35 -15.79 11.94 7.94
C PHE A 35 -15.67 12.25 6.45
N ILE A 36 -15.29 11.25 5.68
CA ILE A 36 -15.18 11.31 4.22
C ILE A 36 -16.18 10.32 3.64
N VAL A 37 -16.93 10.74 2.64
CA VAL A 37 -17.76 9.86 1.80
C VAL A 37 -17.09 9.78 0.43
N GLN A 38 -16.86 8.57 -0.03
CA GLN A 38 -16.24 8.35 -1.33
C GLN A 38 -16.82 7.12 -2.02
N GLU A 39 -16.74 7.08 -3.33
CA GLU A 39 -17.12 5.90 -4.09
C GLU A 39 -16.16 4.74 -3.80
N ALA A 40 -16.72 3.54 -3.64
CA ALA A 40 -15.90 2.33 -3.51
C ALA A 40 -15.26 1.98 -4.86
N VAL A 41 -13.95 1.76 -4.85
CA VAL A 41 -13.20 1.41 -6.05
C VAL A 41 -13.62 0.02 -6.53
N LYS A 42 -14.11 -0.06 -7.78
CA LYS A 42 -14.29 -1.34 -8.48
C LYS A 42 -12.95 -1.74 -9.08
N GLN A 43 -12.29 -2.71 -8.46
CA GLN A 43 -10.94 -3.11 -8.85
C GLN A 43 -10.90 -3.91 -10.15
N HIS A 44 -9.73 -3.88 -10.81
CA HIS A 44 -9.45 -4.65 -12.02
C HIS A 44 -9.65 -6.15 -11.79
N THR A 45 -10.10 -6.88 -12.80
CA THR A 45 -10.44 -8.32 -12.70
C THR A 45 -9.29 -9.16 -12.16
N VAL A 46 -8.06 -8.94 -12.61
CA VAL A 46 -6.85 -9.63 -12.11
C VAL A 46 -6.68 -9.47 -10.60
N LEU A 47 -6.95 -8.29 -10.05
CA LEU A 47 -6.89 -8.04 -8.61
C LEU A 47 -8.11 -8.64 -7.89
N ALA A 48 -9.30 -8.52 -8.50
CA ALA A 48 -10.53 -9.07 -7.94
C ALA A 48 -10.51 -10.61 -7.83
N GLU A 49 -9.87 -11.30 -8.77
CA GLU A 49 -9.68 -12.74 -8.70
C GLU A 49 -8.83 -13.17 -7.50
N LEU A 50 -7.83 -12.38 -7.12
CA LEU A 50 -7.01 -12.67 -5.94
C LEU A 50 -7.82 -12.58 -4.65
N ASN A 51 -8.61 -11.54 -4.49
CA ASN A 51 -9.60 -11.42 -3.42
C ASN A 51 -10.73 -10.48 -3.84
N PRO A 52 -11.94 -11.00 -4.08
CA PRO A 52 -13.09 -10.19 -4.47
C PRO A 52 -13.73 -9.45 -3.29
N SER A 53 -13.43 -9.84 -2.04
CA SER A 53 -14.10 -9.32 -0.85
C SER A 53 -13.54 -7.99 -0.36
N SER A 54 -12.30 -7.66 -0.73
CA SER A 54 -11.64 -6.40 -0.37
C SER A 54 -10.91 -5.80 -1.56
N LEU A 55 -10.65 -4.51 -1.47
CA LEU A 55 -9.73 -3.85 -2.38
C LEU A 55 -8.32 -4.39 -2.13
N ASN A 56 -7.66 -4.92 -3.17
CA ASN A 56 -6.26 -5.32 -3.08
C ASN A 56 -5.40 -4.12 -3.45
N THR A 57 -4.38 -3.82 -2.65
CA THR A 57 -3.59 -2.59 -2.80
C THR A 57 -2.12 -2.86 -3.12
N VAL A 58 -1.59 -2.03 -4.01
CA VAL A 58 -0.16 -1.96 -4.30
C VAL A 58 0.46 -0.97 -3.32
N ARG A 59 1.20 -1.46 -2.33
CA ARG A 59 2.00 -0.66 -1.40
C ARG A 59 3.38 -0.45 -1.99
N ILE A 60 3.75 0.81 -2.23
CA ILE A 60 5.09 1.20 -2.69
C ILE A 60 5.74 2.04 -1.62
N VAL A 61 7.00 1.75 -1.31
CA VAL A 61 7.83 2.62 -0.47
C VAL A 61 8.83 3.31 -1.37
N SER A 62 8.81 4.64 -1.38
CA SER A 62 9.74 5.46 -2.14
C SER A 62 10.59 6.34 -1.22
N PHE A 63 11.79 6.65 -1.66
CA PHE A 63 12.79 7.39 -0.90
C PHE A 63 13.40 8.50 -1.75
N PHE A 64 13.31 9.73 -1.28
CA PHE A 64 13.98 10.88 -1.90
C PHE A 64 15.37 11.08 -1.29
N PHE A 65 16.39 10.79 -2.07
CA PHE A 65 17.77 10.86 -1.65
C PHE A 65 18.67 11.40 -2.76
N LYS A 66 19.50 12.40 -2.45
CA LYS A 66 20.41 13.05 -3.40
C LYS A 66 19.71 13.42 -4.71
N ASP A 67 18.59 14.13 -4.61
CA ASP A 67 17.77 14.64 -5.71
C ASP A 67 17.16 13.54 -6.63
N THR A 68 17.15 12.30 -6.16
CA THR A 68 16.60 11.16 -6.89
C THR A 68 15.52 10.46 -6.06
N ILE A 69 14.45 10.02 -6.74
CA ILE A 69 13.42 9.17 -6.15
C ILE A 69 13.77 7.70 -6.42
N TYR A 70 14.04 6.96 -5.36
CA TYR A 70 14.23 5.51 -5.40
C TYR A 70 12.95 4.80 -4.98
N ILE A 71 12.62 3.72 -5.67
CA ILE A 71 11.58 2.77 -5.23
C ILE A 71 12.30 1.70 -4.41
N LEU A 72 12.07 1.72 -3.10
CA LEU A 72 12.75 0.81 -2.18
C LEU A 72 12.08 -0.57 -2.13
N SER A 73 10.75 -0.58 -2.19
CA SER A 73 10.00 -1.83 -2.19
C SER A 73 8.62 -1.63 -2.81
N SER A 74 8.10 -2.69 -3.40
CA SER A 74 6.73 -2.77 -3.92
C SER A 74 6.14 -4.12 -3.53
N ILE A 75 4.97 -4.11 -2.92
CA ILE A 75 4.23 -5.32 -2.55
C ILE A 75 2.77 -5.19 -2.95
N LEU A 76 2.17 -6.29 -3.35
CA LEU A 76 0.72 -6.41 -3.43
C LEU A 76 0.20 -6.92 -2.08
N ARG A 77 -0.71 -6.17 -1.47
CA ARG A 77 -1.42 -6.54 -0.27
C ARG A 77 -2.78 -7.10 -0.67
N MET A 78 -3.09 -8.28 -0.16
CA MET A 78 -4.32 -9.01 -0.46
C MET A 78 -5.02 -9.31 0.86
N GLY A 79 -6.31 -9.00 0.94
CA GLY A 79 -7.11 -9.33 2.12
C GLY A 79 -7.36 -10.85 2.24
N ALA A 80 -7.79 -11.27 3.44
CA ALA A 80 -8.32 -12.61 3.63
C ALA A 80 -9.74 -12.73 3.06
N SER A 81 -10.14 -13.95 2.66
CA SER A 81 -11.49 -14.21 2.16
C SER A 81 -12.55 -13.80 3.18
N GLY A 82 -13.57 -13.08 2.71
CA GLY A 82 -14.67 -12.59 3.55
C GLY A 82 -14.37 -11.31 4.36
N HIS A 83 -13.12 -10.84 4.39
CA HIS A 83 -12.76 -9.57 5.00
C HIS A 83 -12.84 -8.43 3.99
N LYS A 84 -13.36 -7.27 4.41
CA LYS A 84 -13.51 -6.08 3.55
C LYS A 84 -12.25 -5.20 3.47
N VAL A 85 -11.19 -5.57 4.19
CA VAL A 85 -9.91 -4.83 4.23
C VAL A 85 -8.75 -5.71 3.80
N ASP A 86 -7.74 -5.13 3.15
CA ASP A 86 -6.54 -5.82 2.65
C ASP A 86 -5.43 -5.98 3.70
N ASN A 87 -5.80 -5.95 4.97
CA ASN A 87 -4.82 -5.96 6.04
C ASN A 87 -4.24 -7.37 6.27
N ILE A 88 -2.91 -7.50 6.19
CA ILE A 88 -2.17 -8.70 6.58
C ILE A 88 -2.54 -9.10 8.02
N GLY A 89 -2.75 -8.12 8.90
CA GLY A 89 -3.21 -8.32 10.27
C GLY A 89 -4.52 -9.09 10.40
N ALA A 90 -5.40 -9.02 9.42
CA ALA A 90 -6.68 -9.73 9.35
C ALA A 90 -6.61 -11.08 8.62
N GLY A 91 -5.41 -11.64 8.40
CA GLY A 91 -5.23 -12.94 7.72
C GLY A 91 -4.92 -12.84 6.24
N GLY A 92 -4.63 -11.64 5.74
CA GLY A 92 -4.24 -11.41 4.34
C GLY A 92 -2.81 -11.83 4.03
N PHE A 93 -2.41 -11.54 2.79
CA PHE A 93 -1.08 -11.85 2.25
C PHE A 93 -0.39 -10.59 1.76
N ALA A 94 0.94 -10.60 1.79
CA ALA A 94 1.78 -9.66 1.07
C ALA A 94 2.70 -10.40 0.13
N CYS A 95 2.72 -9.99 -1.14
CA CYS A 95 3.58 -10.59 -2.15
C CYS A 95 4.42 -9.49 -2.82
N PRO A 96 5.77 -9.61 -2.87
CA PRO A 96 6.60 -8.65 -3.58
C PRO A 96 6.24 -8.56 -5.06
N ILE A 97 6.38 -7.34 -5.60
CA ILE A 97 6.17 -7.06 -7.01
C ILE A 97 7.56 -6.79 -7.63
N GLN A 98 7.87 -7.48 -8.71
CA GLN A 98 9.08 -7.29 -9.50
C GLN A 98 8.98 -6.01 -10.35
N THR A 99 10.08 -5.57 -10.92
CA THR A 99 10.17 -4.33 -11.70
C THR A 99 9.28 -4.33 -12.96
N ASP A 100 8.91 -5.49 -13.46
CA ASP A 100 8.00 -5.68 -14.60
C ASP A 100 6.51 -5.78 -14.19
N GLY A 101 6.21 -5.63 -12.90
CA GLY A 101 4.84 -5.74 -12.37
C GLY A 101 4.42 -7.17 -12.01
N ARG A 102 5.25 -8.18 -12.27
CA ARG A 102 4.97 -9.57 -11.92
C ARG A 102 5.15 -9.79 -10.42
N LEU A 103 4.25 -10.55 -9.81
CA LEU A 103 4.47 -10.99 -8.44
C LEU A 103 5.63 -12.00 -8.36
N THR A 104 6.32 -12.02 -7.24
CA THR A 104 7.30 -13.08 -6.95
C THR A 104 6.59 -14.43 -6.77
N GLU A 105 7.36 -15.52 -6.84
CA GLU A 105 6.81 -16.86 -6.65
C GLU A 105 6.14 -17.04 -5.28
N LYS A 106 6.66 -16.35 -4.27
CA LYS A 106 6.22 -16.51 -2.88
C LYS A 106 5.77 -15.18 -2.28
N GLY A 107 4.68 -15.24 -1.56
CA GLY A 107 4.20 -14.19 -0.66
C GLY A 107 4.22 -14.66 0.79
N VAL A 108 3.97 -13.77 1.72
CA VAL A 108 3.96 -14.03 3.15
C VAL A 108 2.59 -13.73 3.74
N ASN A 109 2.14 -14.55 4.69
CA ASN A 109 0.94 -14.31 5.47
C ASN A 109 1.27 -13.66 6.84
N ARG A 110 0.25 -13.39 7.64
CA ARG A 110 0.40 -12.81 8.99
C ARG A 110 1.32 -13.59 9.93
N LYS A 111 1.39 -14.92 9.76
CA LYS A 111 2.24 -15.80 10.60
C LYS A 111 3.69 -15.83 10.14
N ALA A 112 4.06 -15.00 9.15
CA ALA A 112 5.35 -15.04 8.46
C ALA A 112 5.62 -16.39 7.73
N GLU A 113 4.56 -17.10 7.37
CA GLU A 113 4.66 -18.31 6.55
C GLU A 113 4.70 -17.92 5.07
N TRP A 114 5.67 -18.48 4.35
CA TRP A 114 5.81 -18.26 2.92
C TRP A 114 4.94 -19.24 2.13
N VAL A 115 4.10 -18.71 1.24
CA VAL A 115 3.17 -19.46 0.42
C VAL A 115 3.32 -19.08 -1.05
N THR A 116 3.00 -20.00 -1.96
CA THR A 116 3.11 -19.79 -3.41
C THR A 116 1.79 -19.43 -4.08
N GLU A 117 0.70 -19.57 -3.36
CA GLU A 117 -0.66 -19.30 -3.84
C GLU A 117 -1.53 -18.74 -2.70
N ASN A 118 -2.61 -18.09 -3.09
CA ASN A 118 -3.60 -17.62 -2.14
C ASN A 118 -4.62 -18.73 -1.78
N GLN A 119 -5.58 -18.38 -0.94
CA GLN A 119 -6.67 -19.29 -0.50
C GLN A 119 -7.61 -19.74 -1.62
N HIS A 120 -7.54 -19.12 -2.81
CA HIS A 120 -8.33 -19.48 -4.01
C HIS A 120 -7.51 -20.32 -5.00
N GLY A 121 -6.29 -20.77 -4.63
CA GLY A 121 -5.40 -21.56 -5.48
C GLY A 121 -4.74 -20.76 -6.61
N ILE A 122 -4.76 -19.43 -6.55
CA ILE A 122 -4.10 -18.60 -7.55
C ILE A 122 -2.63 -18.47 -7.20
N ARG A 123 -1.76 -18.99 -8.08
CA ARG A 123 -0.31 -18.91 -7.94
C ARG A 123 0.18 -17.49 -8.20
N PHE A 124 0.94 -16.95 -7.27
CA PHE A 124 1.44 -15.58 -7.34
C PHE A 124 2.31 -15.33 -8.56
N ALA A 125 3.18 -16.26 -8.93
CA ALA A 125 4.05 -16.15 -10.11
C ALA A 125 3.30 -15.95 -11.45
N ASN A 126 2.00 -16.28 -11.50
CA ASN A 126 1.17 -16.10 -12.69
C ASN A 126 0.48 -14.74 -12.76
N VAL A 127 0.64 -13.91 -11.73
CA VAL A 127 -0.05 -12.63 -11.60
C VAL A 127 0.86 -11.49 -12.03
N ILE A 128 0.33 -10.62 -12.88
CA ILE A 128 0.97 -9.34 -13.25
C ILE A 128 0.03 -8.23 -12.80
N VAL A 129 0.53 -7.31 -12.00
CA VAL A 129 -0.23 -6.14 -11.54
C VAL A 129 -0.51 -5.23 -12.73
N PRO A 130 -1.78 -4.95 -13.07
CA PRO A 130 -2.11 -4.09 -14.20
C PRO A 130 -1.57 -2.68 -14.00
N SER A 131 -1.07 -2.07 -15.08
CA SER A 131 -0.58 -0.67 -15.09
C SER A 131 0.45 -0.34 -13.99
N TYR A 132 1.26 -1.32 -13.59
CA TYR A 132 2.27 -1.14 -12.55
C TYR A 132 3.31 -0.06 -12.92
N ASP A 133 3.70 0.01 -14.19
CA ASP A 133 4.56 1.05 -14.74
C ASP A 133 4.00 2.46 -14.56
N LYS A 134 2.68 2.64 -14.81
CA LYS A 134 1.98 3.91 -14.57
C LYS A 134 1.99 4.27 -13.08
N ILE A 135 1.75 3.29 -12.19
CA ILE A 135 1.80 3.51 -10.74
C ILE A 135 3.19 4.01 -10.32
N ILE A 136 4.26 3.36 -10.80
CA ILE A 136 5.64 3.77 -10.51
C ILE A 136 5.93 5.18 -11.02
N ALA A 137 5.48 5.53 -12.22
CA ALA A 137 5.62 6.88 -12.76
C ALA A 137 4.91 7.92 -11.90
N MET A 138 3.66 7.65 -11.49
CA MET A 138 2.88 8.51 -10.60
C MET A 138 3.57 8.69 -9.24
N VAL A 139 4.07 7.62 -8.62
CA VAL A 139 4.80 7.69 -7.35
C VAL A 139 6.00 8.61 -7.47
N LYS A 140 6.82 8.45 -8.51
CA LYS A 140 8.01 9.29 -8.72
C LYS A 140 7.63 10.76 -8.91
N GLU A 141 6.63 11.04 -9.73
CA GLU A 141 6.15 12.40 -9.97
C GLU A 141 5.59 13.06 -8.70
N GLN A 142 4.73 12.35 -7.97
CA GLN A 142 4.08 12.91 -6.79
C GLN A 142 5.07 13.07 -5.62
N HIS A 143 6.04 12.16 -5.47
CA HIS A 143 7.05 12.29 -4.42
C HIS A 143 7.93 13.53 -4.62
N LEU A 144 8.24 13.92 -5.85
CA LEU A 144 8.96 15.17 -6.13
C LEU A 144 8.22 16.41 -5.62
N LYS A 145 6.88 16.39 -5.63
CA LYS A 145 6.05 17.48 -5.07
C LYS A 145 6.05 17.47 -3.53
N LEU A 146 6.43 16.36 -2.92
CA LEU A 146 6.49 16.13 -1.47
C LEU A 146 7.93 15.88 -0.99
N ALA A 147 8.94 16.44 -1.65
CA ALA A 147 10.36 16.17 -1.43
C ALA A 147 10.87 16.48 -0.01
N HIS A 148 10.11 17.20 0.81
CA HIS A 148 10.38 17.43 2.22
C HIS A 148 10.18 16.17 3.08
N PHE A 149 9.33 15.22 2.66
CA PHE A 149 9.25 13.88 3.23
C PHE A 149 10.26 12.99 2.52
N LYS A 150 11.25 12.49 3.24
CA LYS A 150 12.30 11.65 2.63
C LYS A 150 11.82 10.24 2.30
N LEU A 151 10.90 9.70 3.09
CA LEU A 151 10.37 8.36 2.95
C LEU A 151 8.84 8.42 2.92
N ILE A 152 8.23 7.86 1.89
CA ILE A 152 6.76 7.82 1.74
C ILE A 152 6.34 6.41 1.34
N GLY A 153 5.31 5.91 2.00
CA GLY A 153 4.56 4.72 1.58
C GLY A 153 3.29 5.14 0.84
N TRP A 154 3.06 4.58 -0.34
CA TRP A 154 1.95 4.88 -1.22
C TRP A 154 1.05 3.67 -1.36
N ASP A 155 -0.24 3.86 -1.29
CA ASP A 155 -1.23 2.83 -1.56
C ASP A 155 -2.01 3.17 -2.82
N PHE A 156 -1.97 2.26 -3.78
CA PHE A 156 -2.71 2.31 -5.03
C PHE A 156 -3.54 1.06 -5.22
N SER A 157 -4.61 1.19 -5.97
CA SER A 157 -5.28 0.06 -6.61
C SER A 157 -5.39 0.32 -8.11
N VAL A 158 -5.97 -0.60 -8.85
CA VAL A 158 -6.25 -0.44 -10.28
C VAL A 158 -7.73 -0.70 -10.51
N ASN A 159 -8.42 0.23 -11.18
CA ASN A 159 -9.85 0.12 -11.46
C ASN A 159 -10.14 -0.83 -12.63
N VAL A 160 -11.42 -1.08 -12.90
CA VAL A 160 -11.89 -1.97 -13.98
C VAL A 160 -11.41 -1.55 -15.37
N SER A 161 -11.09 -0.29 -15.58
CA SER A 161 -10.56 0.23 -16.85
C SER A 161 -9.04 0.11 -16.97
N GLY A 162 -8.37 -0.46 -15.96
CA GLY A 162 -6.91 -0.59 -15.93
C GLY A 162 -6.19 0.69 -15.53
N GLU A 163 -6.89 1.69 -14.99
CA GLU A 163 -6.25 2.94 -14.55
C GLU A 163 -5.89 2.87 -13.06
N PRO A 164 -4.69 3.34 -12.67
CA PRO A 164 -4.30 3.47 -11.29
C PRO A 164 -5.24 4.38 -10.50
N VAL A 165 -5.61 3.95 -9.30
CA VAL A 165 -6.38 4.74 -8.34
C VAL A 165 -5.54 4.95 -7.11
N PHE A 166 -5.20 6.19 -6.81
CA PHE A 166 -4.53 6.57 -5.58
C PHE A 166 -5.48 6.43 -4.39
N ILE A 167 -5.05 5.76 -3.34
CA ILE A 167 -5.83 5.55 -2.12
C ILE A 167 -5.35 6.49 -1.01
N GLU A 168 -4.08 6.34 -0.62
CA GLU A 168 -3.48 7.15 0.44
C GLU A 168 -1.95 7.16 0.35
N TYR A 169 -1.32 8.05 1.11
CA TYR A 169 0.11 7.97 1.39
C TYR A 169 0.40 8.09 2.89
N ASN A 170 1.50 7.51 3.32
CA ASN A 170 1.96 7.48 4.69
C ASN A 170 3.40 8.02 4.77
N VAL A 171 3.61 9.05 5.58
CA VAL A 171 4.94 9.66 5.78
C VAL A 171 5.81 8.92 6.81
N CYS A 172 5.22 7.93 7.46
CA CYS A 172 5.91 6.99 8.33
C CYS A 172 5.49 5.56 7.94
N PRO A 173 5.89 5.09 6.75
CA PRO A 173 5.47 3.77 6.27
C PRO A 173 6.08 2.68 7.14
N GLY A 174 5.31 1.61 7.35
CA GLY A 174 5.84 0.39 7.94
C GLY A 174 6.92 -0.24 7.05
N SER A 175 7.68 -1.17 7.63
CA SER A 175 8.73 -1.88 6.91
C SER A 175 8.18 -3.06 6.12
N ASN A 176 8.64 -3.22 4.87
CA ASN A 176 8.40 -4.40 4.03
C ASN A 176 9.58 -5.39 4.09
N GLN A 177 10.42 -5.33 5.11
CA GLN A 177 11.67 -6.11 5.19
C GLN A 177 11.46 -7.62 5.17
N ILE A 178 10.36 -8.12 5.72
CA ILE A 178 10.04 -9.55 5.70
C ILE A 178 9.93 -10.07 4.27
N THR A 179 9.37 -9.25 3.37
CA THR A 179 9.08 -9.65 1.99
C THR A 179 10.15 -9.19 1.00
N CYS A 180 10.72 -8.00 1.22
CA CYS A 180 11.58 -7.32 0.24
C CYS A 180 13.04 -7.20 0.69
N GLY A 181 13.40 -7.72 1.86
CA GLY A 181 14.76 -7.59 2.42
C GLY A 181 15.05 -6.21 3.02
N PRO A 182 16.32 -5.83 3.19
CA PRO A 182 16.73 -4.60 3.84
C PRO A 182 16.08 -3.36 3.21
N THR A 183 15.56 -2.45 4.02
CA THR A 183 14.75 -1.30 3.56
C THR A 183 15.47 -0.45 2.52
N PHE A 184 16.76 -0.18 2.70
CA PHE A 184 17.54 0.67 1.79
C PHE A 184 18.37 -0.14 0.78
N GLY A 185 18.42 -1.48 0.90
CA GLY A 185 19.18 -2.32 -0.02
C GLY A 185 20.61 -1.81 -0.21
N ASP A 186 21.03 -1.64 -1.48
CA ASP A 186 22.34 -1.14 -1.86
C ASP A 186 22.62 0.32 -1.45
N LEU A 187 21.59 1.07 -1.10
CA LEU A 187 21.74 2.45 -0.61
C LEU A 187 22.10 2.53 0.88
N THR A 188 22.12 1.40 1.60
CA THR A 188 22.27 1.37 3.06
C THR A 188 23.50 2.11 3.53
N GLU A 189 24.68 1.85 2.95
CA GLU A 189 25.93 2.53 3.35
C GLU A 189 25.85 4.05 3.13
N CYS A 190 25.39 4.47 1.95
CA CYS A 190 25.26 5.89 1.62
C CYS A 190 24.28 6.62 2.57
N VAL A 191 23.20 5.94 2.97
CA VAL A 191 22.21 6.49 3.91
C VAL A 191 22.83 6.60 5.31
N LEU A 192 23.56 5.59 5.76
CA LEU A 192 24.24 5.60 7.05
C LEU A 192 25.32 6.71 7.12
N GLU A 193 26.11 6.87 6.08
CA GLU A 193 27.08 7.97 5.98
C GLU A 193 26.40 9.34 6.09
N GLU A 194 25.30 9.56 5.36
CA GLU A 194 24.57 10.84 5.39
C GLU A 194 24.01 11.14 6.77
N VAL A 195 23.46 10.12 7.45
CA VAL A 195 22.78 10.29 8.75
C VAL A 195 23.76 10.39 9.90
N PHE A 196 24.81 9.56 9.94
CA PHE A 196 25.69 9.45 11.11
C PHE A 196 27.00 10.24 10.94
N VAL A 197 27.68 10.14 9.81
CA VAL A 197 28.99 10.79 9.64
C VAL A 197 28.85 12.30 9.51
N LYS A 198 27.92 12.80 8.68
CA LYS A 198 27.72 14.24 8.52
C LYS A 198 27.17 14.92 9.77
N LYS A 199 26.35 14.23 10.59
CA LYS A 199 25.92 14.78 11.88
C LYS A 199 27.06 14.89 12.87
N THR A 200 27.93 13.90 12.95
CA THR A 200 29.08 13.92 13.88
C THR A 200 30.01 15.10 13.58
N LEU A 201 30.25 15.41 12.30
CA LEU A 201 31.07 16.55 11.91
C LEU A 201 30.43 17.90 12.26
N LYS A 202 29.12 18.06 12.23
CA LYS A 202 28.40 19.26 12.63
C LYS A 202 28.48 19.53 14.16
N TYR A 203 28.45 18.46 14.96
CA TYR A 203 28.58 18.58 16.44
C TYR A 203 30.01 18.73 16.90
N ALA A 204 31.01 18.37 16.12
CA ALA A 204 32.44 18.57 16.46
C ALA A 204 32.95 19.97 16.11
N GLN A 205 32.18 20.80 15.41
CA GLN A 205 32.51 22.17 15.01
C GLN A 205 31.84 23.26 15.89
N ASN A 206 31.02 22.88 16.86
CA ASN A 206 30.40 23.73 17.88
C ASN A 206 30.97 23.39 19.26
#